data_2bfc2a384bf642e6f304382387e8e0f7
#
_entry.id   2bfc2a384bf642e6f304382387e8e0f7
#
_cell.length_a   1.000
_cell.length_b   1.000
_cell.length_c   1.000
_cell.angle_alpha   90.00
_cell.angle_beta   90.00
_cell.angle_gamma   90.00
#
_symmetry.space_group_name_H-M   'P 1'
#
loop_
_entity.id
_entity.type
_entity.pdbx_description
1 polymer ?
#
loop_
_entity_poly.entity_id
_entity_poly.type
_entity_poly.pdbx_seq_one_letter_code
_entity_poly.pdbx_strand_id
1 'polypeptide(L)'
;TEEGILTSSTAGITSTQQTLVTNTQATSQNNNKIYINQSGSGVEIAITQDGEDNLVIGPDLTSAGQIEGDNNELAITQTGNNNIVGIDIDGNSNDVDITQNLNQSAIIDITGASNTLNLNQTHLSNSGEHFSKVTIVGNSNVMDLDQTETGDKILFLDVDGSNNVTVDQKGTGDMFLDITLTDSHTLDITQDGSGDHNGTLNLTGNPTTINLTQDSSSAQNYYLSQNCTNTTCSATVTQN
;
A
#
# COMPACT_ATOMS: atom_id res chain seq x y z
N THR A 1 -26.80 5.11 11.50
CA THR A 1 -26.01 4.88 10.28
C THR A 1 -25.66 6.21 9.65
N GLU A 2 -24.44 6.67 9.83
CA GLU A 2 -23.94 7.81 9.09
C GLU A 2 -23.04 7.27 7.97
N GLU A 3 -23.51 7.33 6.75
CA GLU A 3 -22.65 7.17 5.59
C GLU A 3 -22.00 8.52 5.29
N GLY A 4 -20.72 8.64 5.52
CA GLY A 4 -19.95 9.78 5.05
C GLY A 4 -19.63 9.59 3.57
N ILE A 5 -20.39 10.19 2.69
CA ILE A 5 -20.08 10.23 1.27
C ILE A 5 -19.38 11.55 0.97
N LEU A 6 -18.13 11.46 0.59
CA LEU A 6 -17.36 12.61 0.17
C LEU A 6 -17.29 12.61 -1.37
N THR A 7 -18.08 13.45 -1.97
CA THR A 7 -18.03 13.67 -3.41
C THR A 7 -17.62 15.11 -3.69
N SER A 8 -16.61 15.29 -4.49
CA SER A 8 -16.21 16.58 -5.02
C SER A 8 -16.47 16.61 -6.53
N SER A 9 -17.15 17.62 -6.96
CA SER A 9 -17.42 17.84 -8.36
C SER A 9 -16.28 18.57 -9.03
N THR A 10 -15.91 18.17 -10.22
CA THR A 10 -14.88 18.84 -11.04
C THR A 10 -15.31 20.22 -11.51
N ALA A 11 -16.57 20.53 -11.49
CA ALA A 11 -17.10 21.79 -11.98
C ALA A 11 -16.90 22.92 -10.98
N GLY A 12 -15.93 23.79 -11.25
CA GLY A 12 -15.70 25.01 -10.48
C GLY A 12 -14.52 24.97 -9.51
N ILE A 13 -13.76 23.88 -9.46
CA ILE A 13 -12.51 23.85 -8.70
C ILE A 13 -11.41 24.49 -9.53
N THR A 14 -10.81 25.53 -9.02
CA THR A 14 -9.69 26.22 -9.68
C THR A 14 -8.36 25.63 -9.24
N SER A 15 -7.34 25.74 -10.08
CA SER A 15 -5.99 25.22 -9.83
C SER A 15 -5.27 25.76 -8.60
N THR A 16 -5.85 26.73 -7.91
CA THR A 16 -5.33 27.31 -6.68
C THR A 16 -6.09 26.87 -5.43
N GLN A 17 -7.09 26.05 -5.61
CA GLN A 17 -7.96 25.63 -4.53
C GLN A 17 -7.45 24.33 -3.92
N GLN A 18 -7.06 24.37 -2.67
CA GLN A 18 -6.80 23.17 -1.87
C GLN A 18 -8.11 22.70 -1.25
N THR A 19 -8.35 21.42 -1.36
CA THR A 19 -9.46 20.79 -0.66
C THR A 19 -8.90 19.97 0.48
N LEU A 20 -9.30 20.28 1.70
CA LEU A 20 -9.05 19.47 2.88
C LEU A 20 -10.33 18.71 3.21
N VAL A 21 -10.23 17.41 3.19
CA VAL A 21 -11.33 16.52 3.57
C VAL A 21 -10.88 15.72 4.79
N THR A 22 -11.63 15.81 5.87
CA THR A 22 -11.37 15.04 7.07
C THR A 22 -12.66 14.38 7.53
N ASN A 23 -12.63 13.11 7.78
CA ASN A 23 -13.71 12.38 8.40
C ASN A 23 -13.18 11.56 9.58
N THR A 24 -13.78 11.72 10.73
CA THR A 24 -13.47 10.93 11.93
C THR A 24 -14.76 10.35 12.49
N GLN A 25 -14.76 9.07 12.68
CA GLN A 25 -15.91 8.35 13.20
C GLN A 25 -15.61 7.76 14.59
N ALA A 26 -16.62 7.69 15.40
CA ALA A 26 -16.48 7.19 16.75
C ALA A 26 -16.60 5.66 16.80
N THR A 27 -15.95 5.03 17.79
CA THR A 27 -15.89 3.58 17.98
C THR A 27 -17.24 2.87 18.13
N SER A 28 -18.31 3.60 18.32
CA SER A 28 -19.65 3.03 18.47
C SER A 28 -20.51 3.08 17.22
N GLN A 29 -19.91 3.43 16.10
CA GLN A 29 -20.63 3.51 14.82
C GLN A 29 -20.40 2.27 13.98
N ASN A 30 -21.47 1.74 13.44
CA ASN A 30 -21.46 0.60 12.54
C ASN A 30 -21.47 1.09 11.09
N ASN A 31 -20.88 0.28 10.18
CA ASN A 31 -20.85 0.52 8.75
C ASN A 31 -20.16 1.82 8.34
N ASN A 32 -19.00 2.07 8.90
CA ASN A 32 -18.15 3.13 8.38
C ASN A 32 -17.99 2.97 6.87
N LYS A 33 -18.04 4.07 6.17
CA LYS A 33 -17.86 4.05 4.73
C LYS A 33 -17.51 5.43 4.24
N ILE A 34 -16.43 5.55 3.53
CA ILE A 34 -16.07 6.75 2.82
C ILE A 34 -15.97 6.38 1.35
N TYR A 35 -16.57 7.18 0.52
CA TYR A 35 -16.72 6.90 -0.90
C TYR A 35 -16.24 8.13 -1.64
N ILE A 36 -14.97 8.12 -2.05
CA ILE A 36 -14.25 9.31 -2.49
C ILE A 36 -14.37 9.48 -4.01
N ASN A 37 -14.63 10.68 -4.45
CA ASN A 37 -14.42 11.12 -5.81
C ASN A 37 -14.00 12.58 -5.75
N GLN A 38 -12.72 12.82 -5.80
CA GLN A 38 -12.10 14.14 -5.71
C GLN A 38 -11.36 14.44 -7.02
N SER A 39 -11.43 15.65 -7.49
CA SER A 39 -10.70 16.10 -8.65
C SER A 39 -10.22 17.54 -8.45
N GLY A 40 -9.01 17.82 -8.88
CA GLY A 40 -8.41 19.15 -8.74
C GLY A 40 -6.93 19.08 -8.39
N SER A 41 -6.20 20.16 -8.57
CA SER A 41 -4.79 20.23 -8.19
C SER A 41 -4.58 20.70 -6.75
N GLY A 42 -3.63 20.09 -6.05
CA GLY A 42 -3.33 20.36 -4.66
C GLY A 42 -4.41 19.85 -3.69
N VAL A 43 -4.60 18.56 -3.66
CA VAL A 43 -5.61 17.94 -2.81
C VAL A 43 -4.97 17.38 -1.55
N GLU A 44 -5.55 17.66 -0.41
CA GLU A 44 -5.20 17.07 0.87
C GLU A 44 -6.44 16.41 1.46
N ILE A 45 -6.35 15.14 1.77
CA ILE A 45 -7.44 14.35 2.32
C ILE A 45 -6.93 13.62 3.55
N ALA A 46 -7.63 13.74 4.67
CA ALA A 46 -7.35 12.97 5.86
C ALA A 46 -8.61 12.23 6.31
N ILE A 47 -8.49 10.94 6.53
CA ILE A 47 -9.59 10.05 6.88
C ILE A 47 -9.22 9.30 8.14
N THR A 48 -10.08 9.29 9.13
CA THR A 48 -9.90 8.48 10.33
C THR A 48 -11.22 7.79 10.63
N GLN A 49 -11.21 6.46 10.80
CA GLN A 49 -12.43 5.71 11.04
C GLN A 49 -12.32 4.95 12.30
N ASP A 50 -12.29 4.86 13.27
CA ASP A 50 -12.00 4.24 14.56
C ASP A 50 -12.76 2.96 14.84
N GLY A 51 -13.76 2.48 14.39
CA GLY A 51 -14.34 1.18 14.74
C GLY A 51 -15.39 0.66 13.80
N GLU A 52 -15.54 -0.61 13.76
CA GLU A 52 -16.45 -1.51 13.07
C GLU A 52 -16.21 -1.62 11.56
N ASP A 53 -17.18 -1.61 10.69
CA ASP A 53 -17.01 -2.08 9.30
C ASP A 53 -16.31 -1.05 8.39
N ASN A 54 -15.16 -0.53 8.75
CA ASN A 54 -14.46 0.55 8.03
C ASN A 54 -14.58 0.41 6.51
N LEU A 55 -14.07 1.18 5.67
CA LEU A 55 -13.97 0.92 4.22
C LEU A 55 -13.39 2.10 3.51
N VAL A 56 -12.96 2.82 3.11
CA VAL A 56 -12.67 3.94 2.24
C VAL A 56 -13.26 3.73 0.85
N ILE A 57 -12.75 2.91 0.05
CA ILE A 57 -13.29 2.31 -1.18
C ILE A 57 -12.86 2.96 -2.50
N GLY A 58 -12.60 2.18 -3.41
CA GLY A 58 -12.07 2.31 -4.76
C GLY A 58 -11.64 0.94 -5.22
N PRO A 59 -10.60 0.69 -5.96
CA PRO A 59 -10.36 -0.32 -6.97
C PRO A 59 -10.82 -1.75 -6.69
N ASP A 60 -11.75 -2.18 -7.14
CA ASP A 60 -13.12 -1.93 -7.48
C ASP A 60 -14.02 -2.74 -6.58
N LEU A 61 -14.14 -2.28 -5.37
CA LEU A 61 -14.96 -2.91 -4.34
C LEU A 61 -16.33 -2.27 -4.14
N THR A 62 -16.79 -1.50 -4.88
CA THR A 62 -17.34 -1.05 -6.10
C THR A 62 -17.41 0.47 -6.19
N SER A 63 -16.47 1.02 -6.89
CA SER A 63 -16.40 2.36 -7.42
C SER A 63 -16.34 3.55 -6.45
N ALA A 64 -15.98 4.66 -6.91
CA ALA A 64 -15.39 5.83 -6.35
C ALA A 64 -14.00 5.56 -5.74
N GLY A 65 -13.46 6.35 -4.95
CA GLY A 65 -12.07 6.31 -4.57
C GLY A 65 -11.13 7.02 -5.54
N GLN A 66 -11.60 7.54 -6.61
CA GLN A 66 -10.79 8.33 -7.54
C GLN A 66 -10.39 9.65 -6.91
N ILE A 67 -9.11 9.91 -6.88
CA ILE A 67 -8.53 11.18 -6.49
C ILE A 67 -7.64 11.63 -7.63
N GLU A 68 -8.09 12.55 -8.41
CA GLU A 68 -7.38 13.11 -9.55
C GLU A 68 -6.77 14.46 -9.19
N GLY A 69 -5.54 14.76 -9.63
CA GLY A 69 -4.92 16.05 -9.39
C GLY A 69 -3.41 16.01 -9.40
N ASP A 70 -2.77 17.17 -9.33
CA ASP A 70 -1.32 17.30 -9.49
C ASP A 70 -0.52 17.01 -8.22
N ASN A 71 -0.99 17.44 -7.05
CA ASN A 71 -0.27 17.25 -5.80
C ASN A 71 -1.24 16.69 -4.76
N ASN A 72 -1.29 15.40 -4.66
CA ASN A 72 -2.18 14.73 -3.73
C ASN A 72 -1.44 14.33 -2.45
N GLU A 73 -2.04 14.59 -1.32
CA GLU A 73 -1.67 14.04 -0.05
C GLU A 73 -2.90 13.33 0.52
N LEU A 74 -2.74 12.13 0.96
CA LEU A 74 -3.82 11.32 1.50
C LEU A 74 -3.33 10.62 2.75
N ALA A 75 -3.98 10.82 3.86
CA ALA A 75 -3.76 10.10 5.09
C ALA A 75 -5.03 9.33 5.46
N ILE A 76 -4.91 8.04 5.72
CA ILE A 76 -6.03 7.20 6.15
C ILE A 76 -5.66 6.61 7.48
N THR A 77 -6.41 6.36 8.41
CA THR A 77 -6.07 5.62 9.61
C THR A 77 -7.11 4.56 9.83
N GLN A 78 -7.64 3.87 10.02
CA GLN A 78 -8.78 3.01 10.25
C GLN A 78 -8.84 2.46 11.68
N THR A 79 -8.16 1.77 12.27
CA THR A 79 -8.09 1.21 13.61
C THR A 79 -8.95 -0.06 13.76
N GLY A 80 -10.07 -0.12 14.38
CA GLY A 80 -10.74 -1.38 14.70
C GLY A 80 -11.61 -1.97 13.59
N ASN A 81 -11.82 -3.25 13.60
CA ASN A 81 -12.74 -4.07 12.81
C ASN A 81 -12.36 -4.29 11.34
N ASN A 82 -13.26 -4.23 10.41
CA ASN A 82 -13.05 -4.79 9.07
C ASN A 82 -12.47 -3.77 8.09
N ASN A 83 -11.30 -3.23 8.38
CA ASN A 83 -10.66 -2.23 7.52
C ASN A 83 -10.69 -2.71 6.06
N ILE A 84 -10.62 -1.89 5.14
CA ILE A 84 -10.37 -2.10 3.70
C ILE A 84 -10.00 -0.73 3.22
N VAL A 85 -9.15 -0.50 2.32
CA VAL A 85 -8.89 0.81 1.76
C VAL A 85 -9.42 0.89 0.35
N GLY A 86 -8.75 0.39 -0.61
CA GLY A 86 -9.07 0.52 -2.01
C GLY A 86 -8.98 1.97 -2.50
N ILE A 87 -7.94 2.35 -3.21
CA ILE A 87 -7.71 3.72 -3.70
C ILE A 87 -7.19 3.67 -5.11
N ASP A 88 -7.69 4.60 -5.92
CA ASP A 88 -7.19 4.91 -7.24
C ASP A 88 -6.79 6.39 -7.28
N ILE A 89 -5.51 6.67 -7.46
CA ILE A 89 -4.98 8.03 -7.47
C ILE A 89 -4.29 8.27 -8.80
N ASP A 90 -4.74 9.26 -9.54
CA ASP A 90 -4.11 9.71 -10.77
C ASP A 90 -3.62 11.16 -10.60
N GLY A 91 -2.33 11.35 -10.64
CA GLY A 91 -1.75 12.66 -10.42
C GLY A 91 -0.24 12.68 -10.57
N ASN A 92 0.38 13.82 -10.40
CA ASN A 92 1.81 13.98 -10.64
C ASN A 92 2.69 13.70 -9.41
N SER A 93 2.24 14.08 -8.23
CA SER A 93 3.00 13.87 -7.00
C SER A 93 2.05 13.42 -5.90
N ASN A 94 2.15 12.18 -5.52
CA ASN A 94 1.25 11.61 -4.54
C ASN A 94 2.05 11.23 -3.30
N ASP A 95 1.50 11.56 -2.15
CA ASP A 95 1.99 11.13 -0.85
C ASP A 95 0.83 10.45 -0.13
N VAL A 96 0.98 9.17 0.15
CA VAL A 96 -0.11 8.32 0.62
C VAL A 96 0.33 7.61 1.89
N ASP A 97 -0.31 7.91 2.99
CA ASP A 97 -0.12 7.23 4.26
C ASP A 97 -1.34 6.42 4.64
N ILE A 98 -1.18 5.14 4.83
CA ILE A 98 -2.24 4.22 5.23
C ILE A 98 -1.80 3.45 6.46
N THR A 99 -2.54 3.56 7.54
CA THR A 99 -2.39 2.70 8.70
C THR A 99 -3.69 1.95 8.86
N GLN A 100 -3.72 0.69 9.01
CA GLN A 100 -4.94 -0.02 9.36
C GLN A 100 -4.84 -0.52 10.80
N ASN A 101 -5.30 -1.59 11.22
CA ASN A 101 -5.05 -2.24 12.50
C ASN A 101 -5.66 -3.64 12.55
N LEU A 102 -6.96 -3.79 12.59
CA LEU A 102 -7.58 -5.11 12.65
C LEU A 102 -8.25 -5.45 11.33
N ASN A 103 -8.09 -6.67 10.87
CA ASN A 103 -8.75 -7.31 9.73
C ASN A 103 -8.56 -6.58 8.39
N GLN A 104 -7.34 -6.18 8.13
CA GLN A 104 -6.94 -5.27 7.06
C GLN A 104 -7.20 -5.82 5.65
N SER A 105 -7.14 -4.99 4.72
CA SER A 105 -6.92 -5.19 3.28
C SER A 105 -6.45 -3.87 2.72
N ALA A 106 -5.69 -3.84 1.68
CA ALA A 106 -5.35 -2.63 0.97
C ALA A 106 -5.26 -2.96 -0.53
N ILE A 107 -6.00 -2.27 -1.34
CA ILE A 107 -5.92 -2.34 -2.80
C ILE A 107 -5.64 -0.93 -3.29
N ILE A 108 -4.46 -0.71 -3.82
CA ILE A 108 -3.95 0.63 -4.09
C ILE A 108 -3.46 0.67 -5.52
N ASP A 109 -4.02 1.55 -6.32
CA ASP A 109 -3.57 1.85 -7.67
C ASP A 109 -3.17 3.32 -7.73
N ILE A 110 -1.91 3.60 -8.03
CA ILE A 110 -1.39 4.97 -8.11
C ILE A 110 -0.71 5.18 -9.47
N THR A 111 -1.13 6.20 -10.17
CA THR A 111 -0.46 6.66 -11.38
C THR A 111 0.05 8.09 -11.18
N GLY A 112 1.32 8.34 -11.47
CA GLY A 112 1.87 9.68 -11.30
C GLY A 112 3.35 9.76 -11.59
N ALA A 113 3.92 10.93 -11.46
CA ALA A 113 5.33 11.15 -11.76
C ALA A 113 6.26 10.80 -10.59
N SER A 114 5.84 11.07 -9.36
CA SER A 114 6.62 10.75 -8.16
C SER A 114 5.66 10.36 -7.05
N ASN A 115 5.81 9.17 -6.55
CA ASN A 115 4.87 8.63 -5.57
C ASN A 115 5.60 8.22 -4.30
N THR A 116 5.03 8.57 -3.17
CA THR A 116 5.40 8.02 -1.86
C THR A 116 4.22 7.24 -1.32
N LEU A 117 4.44 6.03 -0.90
CA LEU A 117 3.44 5.20 -0.27
C LEU A 117 4.00 4.60 1.02
N ASN A 118 3.38 4.93 2.14
CA ASN A 118 3.62 4.27 3.42
C ASN A 118 2.38 3.45 3.78
N LEU A 119 2.52 2.16 3.82
CA LEU A 119 1.45 1.24 4.20
C LEU A 119 1.85 0.45 5.43
N ASN A 120 1.15 0.64 6.53
CA ASN A 120 1.38 -0.10 7.77
C ASN A 120 0.08 -0.80 8.20
N GLN A 121 0.02 -2.09 8.21
CA GLN A 121 -1.22 -2.83 8.46
C GLN A 121 -1.35 -3.42 9.86
N THR A 122 -0.62 -3.07 10.79
CA THR A 122 -0.51 -3.43 12.22
C THR A 122 -1.65 -4.27 12.82
N HIS A 123 -1.42 -5.53 13.08
CA HIS A 123 -2.40 -6.42 13.70
C HIS A 123 -1.79 -7.12 14.92
N LEU A 124 -2.39 -7.05 16.07
CA LEU A 124 -1.81 -7.55 17.31
C LEU A 124 -2.61 -8.65 18.06
N SER A 125 -3.87 -8.91 17.74
CA SER A 125 -4.64 -9.80 18.62
C SER A 125 -5.79 -10.62 18.03
N ASN A 126 -6.16 -10.45 16.80
CA ASN A 126 -7.19 -11.27 16.16
C ASN A 126 -6.60 -11.99 14.96
N SER A 127 -6.94 -13.24 14.78
CA SER A 127 -6.58 -14.00 13.60
C SER A 127 -7.20 -13.36 12.35
N GLY A 128 -6.46 -12.53 11.66
CA GLY A 128 -6.88 -11.85 10.44
C GLY A 128 -5.76 -11.86 9.43
N GLU A 129 -6.11 -11.79 8.18
CA GLU A 129 -5.18 -11.76 7.07
C GLU A 129 -4.71 -10.33 6.80
N HIS A 130 -3.40 -10.11 6.76
CA HIS A 130 -2.83 -8.93 6.14
C HIS A 130 -2.79 -9.15 4.64
N PHE A 131 -3.58 -8.44 3.92
CA PHE A 131 -3.60 -8.49 2.47
C PHE A 131 -3.28 -7.13 1.88
N SER A 132 -2.39 -7.11 0.91
CA SER A 132 -2.09 -5.91 0.13
C SER A 132 -1.93 -6.24 -1.33
N LYS A 133 -2.56 -5.43 -2.15
CA LYS A 133 -2.29 -5.39 -3.59
C LYS A 133 -2.00 -3.93 -3.97
N VAL A 134 -0.81 -3.68 -4.44
CA VAL A 134 -0.33 -2.34 -4.78
C VAL A 134 0.15 -2.33 -6.21
N THR A 135 -0.40 -1.43 -7.01
CA THR A 135 0.04 -1.15 -8.37
C THR A 135 0.47 0.31 -8.46
N ILE A 136 1.68 0.57 -8.87
CA ILE A 136 2.16 1.94 -9.02
C ILE A 136 2.83 2.12 -10.38
N VAL A 137 2.41 3.12 -11.11
CA VAL A 137 3.02 3.53 -12.37
C VAL A 137 3.54 4.95 -12.24
N GLY A 138 4.83 5.13 -12.31
CA GLY A 138 5.43 6.45 -12.17
C GLY A 138 6.93 6.47 -12.41
N ASN A 139 7.52 7.66 -12.42
CA ASN A 139 8.94 7.79 -12.73
C ASN A 139 9.87 7.59 -11.53
N SER A 140 9.43 7.93 -10.34
CA SER A 140 10.22 7.76 -9.12
C SER A 140 9.30 7.43 -7.96
N ASN A 141 9.45 6.25 -7.41
CA ASN A 141 8.56 5.76 -6.38
C ASN A 141 9.35 5.39 -5.12
N VAL A 142 8.83 5.76 -3.97
CA VAL A 142 9.34 5.38 -2.66
C VAL A 142 8.21 4.68 -1.91
N MET A 143 8.47 3.47 -1.47
CA MET A 143 7.47 2.66 -0.78
C MET A 143 8.05 2.06 0.49
N ASP A 144 7.27 2.16 1.54
CA ASP A 144 7.51 1.50 2.82
C ASP A 144 6.24 0.70 3.17
N LEU A 145 6.36 -0.63 3.09
CA LEU A 145 5.23 -1.53 3.16
C LEU A 145 5.41 -2.49 4.33
N ASP A 146 4.81 -2.16 5.45
CA ASP A 146 4.82 -2.99 6.64
C ASP A 146 3.54 -3.82 6.75
N GLN A 147 3.70 -5.08 7.01
CA GLN A 147 2.62 -5.95 7.46
C GLN A 147 3.06 -6.59 8.77
N THR A 148 2.71 -5.99 9.86
CA THR A 148 3.32 -6.30 11.15
C THR A 148 2.74 -7.54 11.84
N GLU A 149 2.72 -7.63 13.14
CA GLU A 149 2.71 -8.88 13.90
C GLU A 149 1.45 -9.75 13.76
N THR A 150 1.62 -11.04 13.97
CA THR A 150 0.67 -12.17 14.00
C THR A 150 -0.20 -12.35 12.75
N GLY A 151 -0.52 -13.58 12.40
CA GLY A 151 -1.33 -13.93 11.24
C GLY A 151 -0.59 -13.92 9.89
N ASP A 152 -1.28 -14.32 8.87
CA ASP A 152 -0.73 -14.47 7.51
C ASP A 152 -0.53 -13.11 6.83
N LYS A 153 0.49 -12.97 6.02
CA LYS A 153 0.79 -11.75 5.28
C LYS A 153 0.90 -12.04 3.80
N ILE A 154 0.13 -11.34 3.02
CA ILE A 154 0.10 -11.49 1.56
C ILE A 154 0.32 -10.13 0.93
N LEU A 155 1.34 -10.01 0.10
CA LEU A 155 1.63 -8.81 -0.66
C LEU A 155 1.80 -9.14 -2.15
N PHE A 156 0.99 -8.49 -2.96
CA PHE A 156 1.19 -8.37 -4.40
C PHE A 156 1.61 -6.95 -4.73
N LEU A 157 2.77 -6.80 -5.35
CA LEU A 157 3.34 -5.50 -5.68
C LEU A 157 3.76 -5.47 -7.15
N ASP A 158 3.18 -4.55 -7.90
CA ASP A 158 3.53 -4.31 -9.30
C ASP A 158 3.90 -2.84 -9.49
N VAL A 159 5.15 -2.55 -9.78
CA VAL A 159 5.63 -1.17 -9.85
C VAL A 159 6.47 -0.94 -11.09
N ASP A 160 6.08 0.07 -11.85
CA ASP A 160 6.80 0.57 -13.01
C ASP A 160 7.42 1.94 -12.69
N GLY A 161 8.71 2.09 -13.01
CA GLY A 161 9.49 3.30 -12.76
C GLY A 161 10.75 3.06 -11.93
N SER A 162 11.45 4.12 -11.56
CA SER A 162 12.60 4.03 -10.68
C SER A 162 12.14 3.90 -9.23
N ASN A 163 12.42 2.77 -8.62
CA ASN A 163 11.78 2.41 -7.36
C ASN A 163 12.77 2.20 -6.22
N ASN A 164 12.38 2.69 -5.05
CA ASN A 164 12.97 2.35 -3.77
C ASN A 164 11.88 1.73 -2.90
N VAL A 165 11.99 0.44 -2.64
CA VAL A 165 10.94 -0.34 -2.00
C VAL A 165 11.50 -1.03 -0.77
N THR A 166 10.88 -0.78 0.38
CA THR A 166 11.08 -1.52 1.61
C THR A 166 9.84 -2.35 1.91
N VAL A 167 10.02 -3.61 2.23
CA VAL A 167 8.95 -4.51 2.65
C VAL A 167 9.35 -5.19 3.95
N ASP A 168 8.53 -5.06 4.96
CA ASP A 168 8.76 -5.66 6.28
C ASP A 168 7.52 -6.47 6.72
N GLN A 169 7.65 -7.78 6.69
CA GLN A 169 6.60 -8.70 7.17
C GLN A 169 7.07 -9.38 8.46
N LYS A 170 6.45 -9.05 9.57
CA LYS A 170 6.79 -9.58 10.89
C LYS A 170 5.63 -10.33 11.53
N GLY A 171 5.95 -11.25 12.42
CA GLY A 171 4.99 -11.98 13.22
C GLY A 171 4.96 -13.48 12.92
N THR A 172 3.85 -14.11 13.17
CA THR A 172 3.64 -15.54 12.95
C THR A 172 2.68 -15.78 11.81
N GLY A 173 2.71 -16.97 11.22
CA GLY A 173 1.88 -17.31 10.08
C GLY A 173 2.64 -17.26 8.75
N ASP A 174 1.99 -17.69 7.70
CA ASP A 174 2.59 -17.73 6.38
C ASP A 174 2.81 -16.32 5.82
N MET A 175 3.96 -16.11 5.21
CA MET A 175 4.31 -14.84 4.59
C MET A 175 4.50 -15.05 3.09
N PHE A 176 3.73 -14.36 2.29
CA PHE A 176 3.75 -14.46 0.84
C PHE A 176 4.04 -13.11 0.19
N LEU A 177 4.97 -13.14 -0.76
CA LEU A 177 5.30 -11.98 -1.60
C LEU A 177 5.24 -12.36 -3.07
N ASP A 178 4.58 -11.54 -3.87
CA ASP A 178 4.71 -11.55 -5.33
C ASP A 178 5.01 -10.14 -5.80
N ILE A 179 6.25 -9.91 -6.20
CA ILE A 179 6.76 -8.57 -6.51
C ILE A 179 7.26 -8.54 -7.94
N THR A 180 6.70 -7.65 -8.72
CA THR A 180 7.15 -7.31 -10.06
C THR A 180 7.60 -5.86 -10.12
N LEU A 181 8.85 -5.61 -10.47
CA LEU A 181 9.39 -4.27 -10.63
C LEU A 181 10.03 -4.11 -12.01
N THR A 182 9.72 -2.99 -12.64
CA THR A 182 10.35 -2.58 -13.90
C THR A 182 11.14 -1.27 -13.74
N ASP A 183 12.20 -1.09 -14.51
CA ASP A 183 13.21 -0.03 -14.48
C ASP A 183 14.29 -0.20 -13.38
N SER A 184 14.74 0.89 -12.76
CA SER A 184 15.82 0.87 -11.76
C SER A 184 15.27 0.67 -10.35
N HIS A 185 15.80 -0.32 -9.62
CA HIS A 185 15.23 -0.65 -8.33
C HIS A 185 16.26 -0.77 -7.22
N THR A 186 15.88 -0.33 -6.03
CA THR A 186 16.43 -0.81 -4.76
C THR A 186 15.28 -1.49 -4.01
N LEU A 187 15.46 -2.74 -3.65
CA LEU A 187 14.47 -3.54 -2.97
C LEU A 187 15.09 -4.14 -1.70
N ASP A 188 14.52 -3.79 -0.56
CA ASP A 188 14.92 -4.32 0.74
C ASP A 188 13.72 -5.05 1.34
N ILE A 189 13.87 -6.35 1.57
CA ILE A 189 12.80 -7.20 2.09
C ILE A 189 13.26 -7.87 3.38
N THR A 190 12.46 -7.75 4.41
CA THR A 190 12.59 -8.52 5.63
C THR A 190 11.31 -9.33 5.87
N GLN A 191 11.48 -10.62 6.04
CA GLN A 191 10.43 -11.51 6.57
C GLN A 191 10.94 -12.13 7.87
N ASP A 192 10.35 -11.75 8.97
CA ASP A 192 10.76 -12.15 10.31
C ASP A 192 9.58 -12.79 11.06
N GLY A 193 9.75 -14.00 11.50
CA GLY A 193 8.72 -14.73 12.23
C GLY A 193 8.84 -16.24 12.14
N SER A 194 7.89 -16.95 12.70
CA SER A 194 7.85 -18.42 12.80
C SER A 194 6.84 -19.03 11.82
N GLY A 195 6.89 -18.67 10.58
CA GLY A 195 6.02 -19.19 9.55
C GLY A 195 6.78 -19.63 8.30
N ASP A 196 6.07 -20.17 7.33
CA ASP A 196 6.63 -20.42 6.02
C ASP A 196 6.74 -19.12 5.23
N HIS A 197 7.91 -18.84 4.72
CA HIS A 197 8.16 -17.66 3.91
C HIS A 197 8.24 -18.05 2.43
N ASN A 198 7.40 -17.47 1.62
CA ASN A 198 7.37 -17.71 0.19
C ASN A 198 7.42 -16.40 -0.58
N GLY A 199 8.20 -16.35 -1.65
CA GLY A 199 8.27 -15.15 -2.45
C GLY A 199 8.64 -15.39 -3.90
N THR A 200 8.01 -14.62 -4.76
CA THR A 200 8.37 -14.49 -6.18
C THR A 200 8.78 -13.06 -6.46
N LEU A 201 9.99 -12.90 -6.96
CA LEU A 201 10.53 -11.61 -7.35
C LEU A 201 10.85 -11.61 -8.84
N ASN A 202 10.14 -10.80 -9.61
CA ASN A 202 10.39 -10.60 -11.03
C ASN A 202 10.87 -9.17 -11.27
N LEU A 203 12.14 -9.01 -11.54
CA LEU A 203 12.79 -7.71 -11.61
C LEU A 203 13.43 -7.50 -12.97
N THR A 204 13.06 -6.42 -13.62
CA THR A 204 13.58 -6.05 -14.93
C THR A 204 14.08 -4.61 -14.92
N GLY A 205 15.34 -4.36 -15.26
CA GLY A 205 15.85 -2.99 -15.33
C GLY A 205 17.33 -2.85 -15.01
N ASN A 206 17.78 -1.63 -14.83
CA ASN A 206 19.16 -1.26 -14.54
C ASN A 206 19.32 0.07 -13.82
N PRO A 207 20.14 0.15 -12.78
CA PRO A 207 20.64 -0.96 -11.97
C PRO A 207 19.56 -1.51 -11.04
N THR A 208 19.74 -2.73 -10.57
CA THR A 208 18.89 -3.30 -9.52
C THR A 208 19.71 -3.75 -8.33
N THR A 209 19.28 -3.41 -7.13
CA THR A 209 19.89 -3.88 -5.88
C THR A 209 18.82 -4.52 -5.03
N ILE A 210 19.07 -5.73 -4.59
CA ILE A 210 18.14 -6.51 -3.79
C ILE A 210 18.85 -6.95 -2.51
N ASN A 211 18.22 -6.68 -1.38
CA ASN A 211 18.55 -7.31 -0.10
C ASN A 211 17.32 -8.06 0.38
N LEU A 212 17.44 -9.33 0.61
CA LEU A 212 16.40 -10.18 1.14
C LEU A 212 16.90 -10.85 2.41
N THR A 213 16.20 -10.65 3.49
CA THR A 213 16.43 -11.30 4.77
C THR A 213 15.20 -12.10 5.17
N GLN A 214 15.40 -13.38 5.43
CA GLN A 214 14.40 -14.25 6.02
C GLN A 214 14.96 -14.84 7.31
N ASP A 215 14.34 -14.50 8.42
CA ASP A 215 14.79 -14.93 9.73
C ASP A 215 13.71 -15.79 10.40
N SER A 216 13.77 -17.07 10.15
CA SER A 216 12.84 -18.06 10.69
C SER A 216 13.47 -19.43 10.77
N SER A 217 13.02 -20.23 11.72
CA SER A 217 13.37 -21.65 11.81
C SER A 217 12.56 -22.56 10.88
N SER A 218 11.59 -22.01 10.13
CA SER A 218 10.70 -22.73 9.22
C SER A 218 11.20 -22.76 7.78
N ALA A 219 10.55 -23.51 6.93
CA ALA A 219 10.91 -23.62 5.52
C ALA A 219 10.75 -22.24 4.81
N GLN A 220 11.70 -21.93 3.99
CA GLN A 220 11.79 -20.65 3.30
C GLN A 220 12.00 -20.91 1.82
N ASN A 221 11.15 -20.38 0.98
CA ASN A 221 11.21 -20.56 -0.46
C ASN A 221 11.20 -19.21 -1.18
N TYR A 222 12.13 -19.05 -2.09
CA TYR A 222 12.20 -17.86 -2.93
C TYR A 222 12.49 -18.20 -4.37
N TYR A 223 11.76 -17.57 -5.25
CA TYR A 223 12.06 -17.55 -6.67
C TYR A 223 12.45 -16.13 -7.08
N LEU A 224 13.67 -15.95 -7.53
CA LEU A 224 14.17 -14.68 -8.02
C LEU A 224 14.45 -14.77 -9.52
N SER A 225 13.78 -13.93 -10.30
CA SER A 225 14.07 -13.68 -11.69
C SER A 225 14.53 -12.24 -11.86
N GLN A 226 15.81 -12.06 -12.16
CA GLN A 226 16.40 -10.72 -12.34
C GLN A 226 16.98 -10.58 -13.74
N ASN A 227 16.44 -9.67 -14.51
CA ASN A 227 16.87 -9.37 -15.87
C ASN A 227 17.53 -8.00 -15.94
N CYS A 228 18.86 -8.01 -16.03
CA CYS A 228 19.69 -6.81 -16.08
C CYS A 228 20.23 -6.60 -17.48
N THR A 229 19.88 -5.50 -18.09
CA THR A 229 20.19 -5.28 -19.52
C THR A 229 21.53 -4.61 -19.80
N ASN A 230 22.12 -3.84 -18.90
CA ASN A 230 23.32 -3.05 -19.21
C ASN A 230 24.38 -2.86 -18.12
N THR A 231 24.16 -3.13 -16.86
CA THR A 231 25.11 -2.86 -15.79
C THR A 231 24.98 -3.84 -14.63
N THR A 232 25.73 -3.61 -13.58
CA THR A 232 25.77 -4.46 -12.39
C THR A 232 24.46 -4.45 -11.62
N CYS A 233 23.79 -5.58 -11.63
CA CYS A 233 22.79 -5.88 -10.63
C CYS A 233 23.40 -6.66 -9.49
N SER A 234 22.86 -6.49 -8.30
CA SER A 234 23.29 -7.22 -7.13
C SER A 234 22.07 -7.81 -6.40
N ALA A 235 22.22 -9.00 -5.90
CA ALA A 235 21.25 -9.62 -5.03
C ALA A 235 21.97 -10.23 -3.83
N THR A 236 21.52 -9.89 -2.64
CA THR A 236 21.96 -10.50 -1.40
C THR A 236 20.77 -11.18 -0.77
N VAL A 237 20.88 -12.47 -0.53
CA VAL A 237 19.83 -13.26 0.12
C VAL A 237 20.41 -13.89 1.37
N THR A 238 19.79 -13.61 2.51
CA THR A 238 20.14 -14.18 3.81
C THR A 238 18.97 -14.99 4.32
N GLN A 239 19.19 -16.24 4.59
CA GLN A 239 18.20 -17.15 5.18
C GLN A 239 18.81 -17.81 6.42
N ASN A 240 18.22 -17.62 7.59
CA ASN A 240 18.71 -18.10 8.89
C ASN A 240 17.86 -19.24 9.46
#